data_27d5b35cdc9c9325730349d9ce155308
#
_entry.id   27d5b35cdc9c9325730349d9ce155308
#
_cell.length_a   1.000
_cell.length_b   1.000
_cell.length_c   1.000
_cell.angle_alpha   90.00
_cell.angle_beta   90.00
_cell.angle_gamma   90.00
#
_symmetry.space_group_name_H-M   'P 1'
#
loop_
_entity.id
_entity.type
_entity.pdbx_description
1 polymer ?
#
loop_
_entity_poly.entity_id
_entity_poly.type
_entity_poly.pdbx_seq_one_letter_code
_entity_poly.pdbx_strand_id
1 'polypeptide(L)'
;MRRWLPIALLLPLAAAGEYAEIHGVKMYYEIHGEGRPIVLLHGGTSSLHISFAEQVPVFAKNHRVIGIEQMGHGHTGDVAGRELSYEGMAEDTAALLVHLGIQNADLVGWSDGGQIALRLAFTHPELVRRVVASGVGIGAETPQEQQAIRRLSADHWAPPVQAEYAQISPDGAQHWPIFFDKIKAMWAKPNWGISEPELQKIKSPVLIVAGDHDVTSVEETARIVRMIPGARLLVLPATNHFTFQKRANWLDPIVLDFLDGN
;
A
#
# COMPACT_ATOMS: atom_id res chain seq x y z
N MET A 1 38.08 -35.82 24.58
CA MET A 1 38.00 -34.39 24.23
C MET A 1 36.97 -34.20 23.12
N ARG A 2 35.77 -33.71 23.44
CA ARG A 2 34.71 -33.42 22.45
C ARG A 2 34.96 -32.01 21.93
N ARG A 3 35.29 -31.90 20.64
CA ARG A 3 35.37 -30.62 19.95
C ARG A 3 33.95 -30.09 19.70
N TRP A 4 33.57 -29.00 20.30
CA TRP A 4 32.40 -28.24 19.98
C TRP A 4 32.70 -27.42 18.70
N LEU A 5 31.99 -27.71 17.62
CA LEU A 5 31.96 -26.83 16.46
C LEU A 5 31.03 -25.64 16.78
N PRO A 6 31.45 -24.41 16.49
CA PRO A 6 30.57 -23.27 16.67
C PRO A 6 29.43 -23.34 15.63
N ILE A 7 28.19 -23.35 16.11
CA ILE A 7 27.01 -23.10 15.27
C ILE A 7 27.11 -21.65 14.86
N ALA A 8 27.47 -21.38 13.61
CA ALA A 8 27.33 -20.05 13.02
C ALA A 8 25.83 -19.73 12.97
N LEU A 9 25.39 -18.82 13.81
CA LEU A 9 24.09 -18.18 13.67
C LEU A 9 24.15 -17.37 12.36
N LEU A 10 23.59 -17.90 11.29
CA LEU A 10 23.27 -17.13 10.10
C LEU A 10 22.16 -16.17 10.50
N LEU A 11 22.53 -14.94 10.85
CA LEU A 11 21.57 -13.83 10.88
C LEU A 11 21.02 -13.72 9.45
N PRO A 12 19.69 -13.68 9.26
CA PRO A 12 19.16 -13.44 7.94
C PRO A 12 19.73 -12.09 7.47
N LEU A 13 20.43 -12.10 6.33
CA LEU A 13 20.79 -10.87 5.63
C LEU A 13 19.45 -10.12 5.44
N ALA A 14 19.38 -8.87 5.91
CA ALA A 14 18.29 -7.99 5.49
C ALA A 14 18.25 -8.04 3.96
N ALA A 15 17.09 -8.33 3.38
CA ALA A 15 16.96 -8.36 1.93
C ALA A 15 17.38 -6.98 1.42
N ALA A 16 18.39 -6.94 0.57
CA ALA A 16 18.76 -5.70 -0.12
C ALA A 16 17.61 -5.39 -1.08
N GLY A 17 17.13 -4.14 -1.08
CA GLY A 17 16.14 -3.72 -2.04
C GLY A 17 16.64 -3.86 -3.48
N GLU A 18 15.74 -4.19 -4.36
CA GLU A 18 15.98 -4.40 -5.77
C GLU A 18 15.24 -3.37 -6.62
N TYR A 19 15.58 -3.27 -7.89
CA TYR A 19 14.94 -2.35 -8.83
C TYR A 19 14.56 -3.05 -10.11
N ALA A 20 13.40 -2.64 -10.68
CA ALA A 20 12.96 -3.05 -12.00
C ALA A 20 12.55 -1.83 -12.83
N GLU A 21 12.86 -1.85 -14.14
CA GLU A 21 12.40 -0.82 -15.07
C GLU A 21 10.99 -1.15 -15.55
N ILE A 22 10.01 -0.39 -15.06
CA ILE A 22 8.58 -0.59 -15.33
C ILE A 22 7.99 0.70 -15.91
N HIS A 23 7.57 0.66 -17.17
CA HIS A 23 6.97 1.80 -17.87
C HIS A 23 7.76 3.12 -17.73
N GLY A 24 9.11 3.03 -17.73
CA GLY A 24 10.01 4.17 -17.57
C GLY A 24 10.17 4.65 -16.12
N VAL A 25 9.68 3.89 -15.15
CA VAL A 25 9.93 4.07 -13.71
C VAL A 25 10.91 3.01 -13.24
N LYS A 26 12.01 3.42 -12.60
CA LYS A 26 12.92 2.52 -11.89
C LYS A 26 12.31 2.20 -10.52
N MET A 27 11.39 1.23 -10.50
CA MET A 27 10.64 0.84 -9.30
C MET A 27 11.50 0.06 -8.32
N TYR A 28 11.50 0.49 -7.07
CA TYR A 28 12.10 -0.21 -5.95
C TYR A 28 11.12 -1.24 -5.37
N TYR A 29 11.64 -2.41 -5.02
CA TYR A 29 10.91 -3.43 -4.28
C TYR A 29 11.82 -4.24 -3.38
N GLU A 30 11.24 -4.87 -2.38
CA GLU A 30 11.91 -5.80 -1.48
C GLU A 30 11.18 -7.13 -1.46
N ILE A 31 11.93 -8.23 -1.32
CA ILE A 31 11.36 -9.58 -1.16
C ILE A 31 11.89 -10.19 0.13
N HIS A 32 10.97 -10.62 1.00
CA HIS A 32 11.27 -11.24 2.29
C HIS A 32 10.51 -12.55 2.45
N GLY A 33 11.17 -13.57 3.03
CA GLY A 33 10.55 -14.87 3.28
C GLY A 33 10.29 -15.67 2.00
N GLU A 34 9.58 -16.78 2.18
CA GLU A 34 9.24 -17.74 1.13
C GLU A 34 7.80 -18.22 1.27
N GLY A 35 7.21 -18.79 0.22
CA GLY A 35 5.85 -19.31 0.24
C GLY A 35 4.89 -18.52 -0.66
N ARG A 36 3.60 -18.45 -0.28
CA ARG A 36 2.58 -17.75 -1.05
C ARG A 36 2.86 -16.24 -1.05
N PRO A 37 2.75 -15.56 -2.22
CA PRO A 37 3.08 -14.15 -2.31
C PRO A 37 2.04 -13.25 -1.62
N ILE A 38 2.52 -12.36 -0.76
CA ILE A 38 1.79 -11.20 -0.22
C ILE A 38 2.48 -9.94 -0.74
N VAL A 39 1.73 -9.10 -1.43
CA VAL A 39 2.19 -7.80 -1.93
C VAL A 39 1.75 -6.70 -0.96
N LEU A 40 2.69 -5.91 -0.47
CA LEU A 40 2.44 -4.77 0.40
C LEU A 40 2.48 -3.47 -0.40
N LEU A 41 1.41 -2.68 -0.31
CA LEU A 41 1.22 -1.41 -1.01
C LEU A 41 1.04 -0.28 0.00
N HIS A 42 2.02 0.60 0.08
CA HIS A 42 2.10 1.69 1.06
C HIS A 42 1.08 2.81 0.81
N GLY A 43 0.85 3.64 1.82
CA GLY A 43 0.01 4.84 1.73
C GLY A 43 0.69 6.00 0.97
N GLY A 44 -0.10 6.99 0.60
CA GLY A 44 0.39 8.18 -0.09
C GLY A 44 1.43 8.94 0.74
N THR A 45 2.41 9.51 0.06
CA THR A 45 3.62 10.17 0.63
C THR A 45 4.51 9.26 1.48
N SER A 46 4.11 8.02 1.75
CA SER A 46 4.79 7.08 2.63
C SER A 46 5.81 6.22 1.88
N SER A 47 6.49 5.36 2.60
CA SER A 47 7.35 4.30 2.08
C SER A 47 6.88 2.93 2.56
N LEU A 48 7.51 1.88 2.07
CA LEU A 48 7.31 0.53 2.59
C LEU A 48 7.61 0.48 4.10
N HIS A 49 8.70 1.10 4.52
CA HIS A 49 9.14 1.10 5.91
C HIS A 49 8.14 1.82 6.83
N ILE A 50 7.72 3.04 6.50
CA ILE A 50 6.74 3.78 7.32
C ILE A 50 5.41 3.01 7.40
N SER A 51 4.98 2.40 6.30
CA SER A 51 3.68 1.74 6.23
C SER A 51 3.67 0.38 6.91
N PHE A 52 4.73 -0.44 6.78
CA PHE A 52 4.69 -1.87 7.05
C PHE A 52 5.93 -2.44 7.76
N ALA A 53 6.74 -1.62 8.46
CA ALA A 53 7.93 -2.10 9.16
C ALA A 53 7.64 -3.26 10.14
N GLU A 54 6.47 -3.24 10.80
CA GLU A 54 6.06 -4.29 11.73
C GLU A 54 5.51 -5.53 11.01
N GLN A 55 4.83 -5.36 9.87
CA GLN A 55 4.17 -6.42 9.11
C GLN A 55 5.17 -7.29 8.34
N VAL A 56 6.18 -6.68 7.71
CA VAL A 56 7.18 -7.41 6.91
C VAL A 56 7.77 -8.59 7.68
N PRO A 57 8.36 -8.45 8.89
CA PRO A 57 8.94 -9.58 9.61
C PRO A 57 7.90 -10.58 10.13
N VAL A 58 6.66 -10.16 10.33
CA VAL A 58 5.58 -11.05 10.80
C VAL A 58 5.08 -11.91 9.65
N PHE A 59 4.76 -11.30 8.50
CA PHE A 59 4.22 -12.01 7.35
C PHE A 59 5.27 -12.89 6.67
N ALA A 60 6.54 -12.45 6.63
CA ALA A 60 7.65 -13.19 6.03
C ALA A 60 8.00 -14.50 6.74
N LYS A 61 7.41 -14.80 7.91
CA LYS A 61 7.62 -16.08 8.58
C LYS A 61 7.09 -17.26 7.77
N ASN A 62 5.98 -17.08 7.05
CA ASN A 62 5.28 -18.14 6.33
C ASN A 62 4.87 -17.74 4.91
N HIS A 63 5.21 -16.53 4.47
CA HIS A 63 4.83 -16.01 3.16
C HIS A 63 6.02 -15.34 2.48
N ARG A 64 5.99 -15.28 1.15
CA ARG A 64 6.88 -14.44 0.36
C ARG A 64 6.29 -13.04 0.29
N VAL A 65 6.81 -12.13 1.10
CA VAL A 65 6.37 -10.74 1.15
C VAL A 65 7.10 -9.93 0.09
N ILE A 66 6.36 -9.25 -0.76
CA ILE A 66 6.86 -8.32 -1.78
C ILE A 66 6.40 -6.92 -1.39
N GLY A 67 7.31 -6.09 -0.89
CA GLY A 67 7.05 -4.68 -0.64
C GLY A 67 7.40 -3.84 -1.86
N ILE A 68 6.48 -3.01 -2.32
CA ILE A 68 6.64 -2.21 -3.54
C ILE A 68 6.55 -0.73 -3.19
N GLU A 69 7.47 0.08 -3.72
CA GLU A 69 7.40 1.53 -3.61
C GLU A 69 7.00 2.17 -4.94
N GLN A 70 5.93 2.96 -4.92
CA GLN A 70 5.33 3.59 -6.09
C GLN A 70 6.17 4.77 -6.58
N MET A 71 5.99 5.20 -7.85
CA MET A 71 6.68 6.35 -8.43
C MET A 71 6.65 7.57 -7.50
N GLY A 72 7.79 8.17 -7.26
CA GLY A 72 7.98 9.34 -6.38
C GLY A 72 8.00 9.01 -4.89
N HIS A 73 7.81 7.76 -4.47
CA HIS A 73 7.77 7.35 -3.07
C HIS A 73 9.04 6.56 -2.68
N GLY A 74 9.48 6.77 -1.44
CA GLY A 74 10.59 6.02 -0.88
C GLY A 74 11.85 6.05 -1.76
N HIS A 75 12.34 4.87 -2.15
CA HIS A 75 13.50 4.70 -3.03
C HIS A 75 13.16 4.76 -4.53
N THR A 76 11.87 4.84 -4.90
CA THR A 76 11.44 4.98 -6.29
C THR A 76 11.37 6.46 -6.65
N GLY A 77 12.22 6.90 -7.60
CA GLY A 77 12.24 8.27 -8.06
C GLY A 77 10.98 8.71 -8.79
N ASP A 78 10.78 10.01 -8.86
CA ASP A 78 9.73 10.63 -9.66
C ASP A 78 10.13 10.67 -11.15
N VAL A 79 9.15 10.67 -12.03
CA VAL A 79 9.36 10.81 -13.48
C VAL A 79 8.83 12.17 -13.94
N ALA A 80 9.70 12.99 -14.48
CA ALA A 80 9.37 14.32 -14.97
C ALA A 80 8.25 14.26 -16.02
N GLY A 81 7.21 15.09 -15.84
CA GLY A 81 6.08 15.17 -16.76
C GLY A 81 5.06 14.02 -16.64
N ARG A 82 5.32 12.97 -15.87
CA ARG A 82 4.35 11.91 -15.58
C ARG A 82 3.51 12.30 -14.37
N GLU A 83 2.19 12.34 -14.54
CA GLU A 83 1.26 12.56 -13.42
C GLU A 83 1.16 11.30 -12.55
N LEU A 84 0.88 11.52 -11.26
CA LEU A 84 0.46 10.44 -10.36
C LEU A 84 -1.04 10.16 -10.57
N SER A 85 -1.37 8.88 -10.63
CA SER A 85 -2.75 8.40 -10.64
C SER A 85 -2.83 6.99 -10.08
N TYR A 86 -3.96 6.64 -9.48
CA TYR A 86 -4.18 5.28 -8.98
C TYR A 86 -4.18 4.25 -10.10
N GLU A 87 -4.69 4.63 -11.28
CA GLU A 87 -4.64 3.80 -12.49
C GLU A 87 -3.20 3.50 -12.89
N GLY A 88 -2.38 4.56 -13.01
CA GLY A 88 -0.98 4.41 -13.39
C GLY A 88 -0.19 3.58 -12.40
N MET A 89 -0.40 3.79 -11.08
CA MET A 89 0.26 3.00 -10.03
C MET A 89 -0.21 1.54 -10.01
N ALA A 90 -1.48 1.28 -10.29
CA ALA A 90 -1.99 -0.09 -10.43
C ALA A 90 -1.38 -0.80 -11.64
N GLU A 91 -1.30 -0.15 -12.80
CA GLU A 91 -0.67 -0.71 -13.99
C GLU A 91 0.84 -0.96 -13.79
N ASP A 92 1.56 -0.04 -13.12
CA ASP A 92 2.97 -0.24 -12.79
C ASP A 92 3.15 -1.42 -11.83
N THR A 93 2.27 -1.54 -10.84
CA THR A 93 2.28 -2.67 -9.90
C THR A 93 2.00 -3.99 -10.64
N ALA A 94 0.99 -4.04 -11.52
CA ALA A 94 0.70 -5.22 -12.33
C ALA A 94 1.90 -5.64 -13.18
N ALA A 95 2.50 -4.67 -13.88
CA ALA A 95 3.66 -4.93 -14.73
C ALA A 95 4.88 -5.44 -13.92
N LEU A 96 5.09 -4.91 -12.71
CA LEU A 96 6.14 -5.40 -11.80
C LEU A 96 5.85 -6.85 -11.35
N LEU A 97 4.61 -7.18 -10.99
CA LEU A 97 4.24 -8.55 -10.62
C LEU A 97 4.48 -9.53 -11.78
N VAL A 98 4.12 -9.14 -13.00
CA VAL A 98 4.40 -9.94 -14.21
C VAL A 98 5.90 -10.10 -14.43
N HIS A 99 6.68 -9.02 -14.29
CA HIS A 99 8.15 -9.05 -14.39
C HIS A 99 8.79 -10.02 -13.38
N LEU A 100 8.26 -10.07 -12.15
CA LEU A 100 8.72 -10.97 -11.09
C LEU A 100 8.17 -12.41 -11.20
N GLY A 101 7.36 -12.70 -12.24
CA GLY A 101 6.70 -13.99 -12.42
C GLY A 101 5.68 -14.32 -11.33
N ILE A 102 5.09 -13.29 -10.69
CA ILE A 102 4.13 -13.45 -9.61
C ILE A 102 2.72 -13.47 -10.19
N GLN A 103 1.97 -14.49 -9.85
CA GLN A 103 0.57 -14.66 -10.18
C GLN A 103 -0.21 -15.02 -8.93
N ASN A 104 -1.51 -14.68 -8.90
CA ASN A 104 -2.42 -15.07 -7.83
C ASN A 104 -1.92 -14.68 -6.42
N ALA A 105 -1.47 -13.42 -6.29
CA ALA A 105 -0.94 -12.86 -5.05
C ALA A 105 -2.04 -12.34 -4.12
N ASP A 106 -1.77 -12.37 -2.83
CA ASP A 106 -2.54 -11.61 -1.85
C ASP A 106 -2.06 -10.16 -1.82
N LEU A 107 -2.99 -9.22 -1.83
CA LEU A 107 -2.67 -7.80 -1.75
C LEU A 107 -3.05 -7.25 -0.37
N VAL A 108 -2.13 -6.53 0.26
CA VAL A 108 -2.38 -5.78 1.50
C VAL A 108 -1.99 -4.34 1.24
N GLY A 109 -2.99 -3.46 1.21
CA GLY A 109 -2.80 -2.05 0.93
C GLY A 109 -3.33 -1.16 2.05
N TRP A 110 -2.60 -0.10 2.33
CA TRP A 110 -3.01 0.94 3.27
C TRP A 110 -3.20 2.27 2.54
N SER A 111 -4.34 2.97 2.79
CA SER A 111 -4.64 4.29 2.20
C SER A 111 -4.58 4.24 0.67
N ASP A 112 -3.70 5.00 0.02
CA ASP A 112 -3.47 4.94 -1.43
C ASP A 112 -3.14 3.53 -1.92
N GLY A 113 -2.35 2.76 -1.14
CA GLY A 113 -2.06 1.36 -1.44
C GLY A 113 -3.31 0.48 -1.43
N GLY A 114 -4.29 0.79 -0.59
CA GLY A 114 -5.61 0.14 -0.59
C GLY A 114 -6.39 0.43 -1.87
N GLN A 115 -6.34 1.68 -2.38
CA GLN A 115 -6.94 2.07 -3.65
C GLN A 115 -6.29 1.32 -4.82
N ILE A 116 -4.96 1.21 -4.81
CA ILE A 116 -4.21 0.45 -5.82
C ILE A 116 -4.60 -1.03 -5.78
N ALA A 117 -4.67 -1.63 -4.58
CA ALA A 117 -5.04 -3.04 -4.41
C ALA A 117 -6.45 -3.35 -4.95
N LEU A 118 -7.44 -2.50 -4.64
CA LEU A 118 -8.80 -2.66 -5.15
C LEU A 118 -8.86 -2.49 -6.68
N ARG A 119 -8.09 -1.54 -7.26
CA ARG A 119 -8.04 -1.37 -8.72
C ARG A 119 -7.46 -2.62 -9.38
N LEU A 120 -6.34 -3.13 -8.90
CA LEU A 120 -5.76 -4.38 -9.40
C LEU A 120 -6.77 -5.52 -9.39
N ALA A 121 -7.59 -5.63 -8.35
CA ALA A 121 -8.55 -6.71 -8.21
C ALA A 121 -9.64 -6.72 -9.31
N PHE A 122 -9.96 -5.58 -9.94
CA PHE A 122 -10.90 -5.58 -11.07
C PHE A 122 -10.26 -5.40 -12.44
N THR A 123 -9.05 -4.79 -12.52
CA THR A 123 -8.34 -4.62 -13.81
C THR A 123 -7.49 -5.84 -14.16
N HIS A 124 -6.88 -6.48 -13.16
CA HIS A 124 -5.98 -7.64 -13.31
C HIS A 124 -6.37 -8.79 -12.37
N PRO A 125 -7.61 -9.31 -12.45
CA PRO A 125 -8.10 -10.33 -11.52
C PRO A 125 -7.27 -11.63 -11.52
N GLU A 126 -6.54 -11.92 -12.61
CA GLU A 126 -5.64 -13.06 -12.71
C GLU A 126 -4.39 -12.95 -11.83
N LEU A 127 -4.00 -11.75 -11.46
CA LEU A 127 -2.87 -11.50 -10.57
C LEU A 127 -3.27 -11.54 -9.08
N VAL A 128 -4.58 -11.42 -8.77
CA VAL A 128 -5.07 -11.15 -7.42
C VAL A 128 -5.86 -12.32 -6.84
N ARG A 129 -5.43 -12.85 -5.70
CA ARG A 129 -6.10 -13.91 -4.97
C ARG A 129 -7.07 -13.38 -3.91
N ARG A 130 -6.60 -12.52 -3.03
CA ARG A 130 -7.36 -11.86 -1.96
C ARG A 130 -6.86 -10.44 -1.77
N VAL A 131 -7.71 -9.58 -1.22
CA VAL A 131 -7.36 -8.18 -0.96
C VAL A 131 -7.69 -7.82 0.48
N VAL A 132 -6.73 -7.20 1.17
CA VAL A 132 -6.96 -6.43 2.39
C VAL A 132 -6.69 -4.97 2.05
N ALA A 133 -7.72 -4.13 2.16
CA ALA A 133 -7.60 -2.69 1.89
C ALA A 133 -8.02 -1.91 3.13
N SER A 134 -7.08 -1.14 3.68
CA SER A 134 -7.30 -0.35 4.90
C SER A 134 -7.28 1.14 4.62
N GLY A 135 -8.21 1.88 5.25
CA GLY A 135 -8.26 3.33 5.15
C GLY A 135 -8.60 3.84 3.74
N VAL A 136 -9.46 3.12 3.02
CA VAL A 136 -9.88 3.50 1.67
C VAL A 136 -11.13 4.38 1.69
N GLY A 137 -11.19 5.38 0.79
CA GLY A 137 -12.33 6.25 0.57
C GLY A 137 -12.83 6.18 -0.86
N ILE A 138 -13.94 6.83 -1.14
CA ILE A 138 -14.54 6.93 -2.49
C ILE A 138 -14.13 8.20 -3.24
N GLY A 139 -13.29 9.02 -2.62
CA GLY A 139 -12.74 10.22 -3.23
C GLY A 139 -13.31 11.52 -2.67
N ALA A 140 -12.77 12.65 -3.15
CA ALA A 140 -13.27 13.97 -2.81
C ALA A 140 -14.53 14.26 -3.65
N GLU A 141 -15.72 14.05 -3.06
CA GLU A 141 -17.01 14.18 -3.76
C GLU A 141 -17.43 15.63 -3.92
N THR A 142 -17.02 16.51 -3.01
CA THR A 142 -17.46 17.91 -2.97
C THR A 142 -16.35 18.90 -3.35
N PRO A 143 -16.71 20.07 -3.93
CA PRO A 143 -15.74 21.14 -4.19
C PRO A 143 -15.03 21.62 -2.93
N GLN A 144 -15.68 21.55 -1.76
CA GLN A 144 -15.11 21.94 -0.47
C GLN A 144 -13.98 20.98 -0.05
N GLU A 145 -14.20 19.67 -0.18
CA GLU A 145 -13.17 18.64 0.10
C GLU A 145 -11.98 18.80 -0.85
N GLN A 146 -12.23 18.93 -2.15
CA GLN A 146 -11.17 19.17 -3.13
C GLN A 146 -10.36 20.42 -2.79
N GLN A 147 -11.03 21.51 -2.37
CA GLN A 147 -10.36 22.74 -1.98
C GLN A 147 -9.55 22.56 -0.68
N ALA A 148 -10.05 21.78 0.29
CA ALA A 148 -9.32 21.47 1.52
C ALA A 148 -8.02 20.72 1.20
N ILE A 149 -8.08 19.71 0.32
CA ILE A 149 -6.90 18.98 -0.15
C ILE A 149 -5.89 19.90 -0.84
N ARG A 150 -6.36 20.80 -1.74
CA ARG A 150 -5.48 21.75 -2.44
C ARG A 150 -4.75 22.71 -1.50
N ARG A 151 -5.30 22.96 -0.29
CA ARG A 151 -4.68 23.83 0.73
C ARG A 151 -3.67 23.13 1.61
N LEU A 152 -3.50 21.82 1.50
CA LEU A 152 -2.45 21.10 2.24
C LEU A 152 -1.08 21.68 1.86
N SER A 153 -0.22 21.82 2.86
CA SER A 153 1.13 22.37 2.70
C SER A 153 2.18 21.29 2.84
N ALA A 154 3.11 21.23 1.90
CA ALA A 154 4.25 20.33 1.95
C ALA A 154 5.09 20.54 3.24
N ASP A 155 5.28 21.79 3.67
CA ASP A 155 6.11 22.12 4.82
C ASP A 155 5.54 21.65 6.16
N HIS A 156 4.22 21.43 6.23
CA HIS A 156 3.53 21.03 7.45
C HIS A 156 2.99 19.60 7.39
N TRP A 157 3.25 18.89 6.31
CA TRP A 157 2.77 17.52 6.13
C TRP A 157 3.73 16.52 6.79
N ALA A 158 3.21 15.74 7.76
CA ALA A 158 3.86 14.56 8.34
C ALA A 158 5.39 14.65 8.45
N PRO A 159 5.97 15.39 9.42
CA PRO A 159 7.42 15.59 9.52
C PRO A 159 8.27 14.31 9.50
N PRO A 160 7.85 13.18 10.09
CA PRO A 160 8.60 11.92 9.96
C PRO A 160 8.72 11.41 8.53
N VAL A 161 7.65 11.59 7.73
CA VAL A 161 7.63 11.19 6.31
C VAL A 161 8.59 12.05 5.49
N GLN A 162 8.60 13.38 5.72
CA GLN A 162 9.53 14.28 5.07
C GLN A 162 10.99 13.94 5.41
N ALA A 163 11.25 13.62 6.69
CA ALA A 163 12.60 13.27 7.15
C ALA A 163 13.10 11.97 6.47
N GLU A 164 12.23 10.96 6.35
CA GLU A 164 12.58 9.74 5.64
C GLU A 164 12.77 10.00 4.14
N TYR A 165 11.84 10.73 3.49
CA TYR A 165 11.97 11.11 2.08
C TYR A 165 13.32 11.79 1.79
N ALA A 166 13.71 12.73 2.64
CA ALA A 166 14.98 13.44 2.51
C ALA A 166 16.22 12.52 2.61
N GLN A 167 16.09 11.38 3.27
CA GLN A 167 17.18 10.42 3.46
C GLN A 167 17.27 9.38 2.33
N ILE A 168 16.12 8.89 1.83
CA ILE A 168 16.10 7.72 0.95
C ILE A 168 15.68 8.02 -0.49
N SER A 169 14.98 9.14 -0.74
CA SER A 169 14.54 9.46 -2.09
C SER A 169 15.73 9.76 -3.03
N PRO A 170 15.80 9.11 -4.21
CA PRO A 170 16.83 9.41 -5.20
C PRO A 170 16.73 10.83 -5.76
N ASP A 171 15.55 11.48 -5.63
CA ASP A 171 15.32 12.85 -6.10
C ASP A 171 15.83 13.89 -5.10
N GLY A 172 16.16 13.48 -3.87
CA GLY A 172 16.66 14.31 -2.81
C GLY A 172 15.61 15.19 -2.12
N ALA A 173 15.97 15.72 -0.96
CA ALA A 173 15.06 16.49 -0.09
C ALA A 173 14.39 17.68 -0.79
N GLN A 174 15.07 18.34 -1.71
CA GLN A 174 14.57 19.52 -2.43
C GLN A 174 13.42 19.19 -3.38
N HIS A 175 13.23 17.93 -3.74
CA HIS A 175 12.13 17.49 -4.62
C HIS A 175 10.80 17.29 -3.86
N TRP A 176 10.84 17.18 -2.53
CA TRP A 176 9.65 16.95 -1.71
C TRP A 176 8.45 17.86 -2.03
N PRO A 177 8.58 19.18 -2.17
CA PRO A 177 7.44 20.03 -2.51
C PRO A 177 6.83 19.70 -3.89
N ILE A 178 7.65 19.35 -4.87
CA ILE A 178 7.21 18.98 -6.23
C ILE A 178 6.43 17.67 -6.18
N PHE A 179 6.97 16.66 -5.51
CA PHE A 179 6.30 15.38 -5.31
C PHE A 179 4.97 15.56 -4.54
N PHE A 180 4.98 16.33 -3.45
CA PHE A 180 3.78 16.57 -2.66
C PHE A 180 2.69 17.31 -3.46
N ASP A 181 3.06 18.22 -4.35
CA ASP A 181 2.10 18.89 -5.25
C ASP A 181 1.48 17.90 -6.25
N LYS A 182 2.22 16.92 -6.76
CA LYS A 182 1.67 15.84 -7.60
C LYS A 182 0.67 14.97 -6.83
N ILE A 183 0.99 14.60 -5.59
CA ILE A 183 0.09 13.83 -4.70
C ILE A 183 -1.19 14.63 -4.43
N LYS A 184 -1.08 15.91 -4.05
CA LYS A 184 -2.25 16.76 -3.84
C LYS A 184 -3.11 16.88 -5.09
N ALA A 185 -2.47 17.03 -6.25
CA ALA A 185 -3.19 17.12 -7.52
C ALA A 185 -3.98 15.83 -7.79
N MET A 186 -3.43 14.67 -7.48
CA MET A 186 -4.13 13.39 -7.56
C MET A 186 -5.31 13.32 -6.59
N TRP A 187 -5.09 13.58 -5.31
CA TRP A 187 -6.15 13.52 -4.28
C TRP A 187 -7.26 14.56 -4.48
N ALA A 188 -6.96 15.69 -5.12
CA ALA A 188 -7.93 16.75 -5.40
C ALA A 188 -8.68 16.60 -6.73
N LYS A 189 -8.41 15.53 -7.50
CA LYS A 189 -9.21 15.22 -8.70
C LYS A 189 -10.64 14.84 -8.27
N PRO A 190 -11.67 15.30 -8.96
CA PRO A 190 -13.03 14.82 -8.70
C PRO A 190 -13.11 13.33 -9.06
N ASN A 191 -13.85 12.56 -8.26
CA ASN A 191 -14.12 11.15 -8.51
C ASN A 191 -12.84 10.29 -8.72
N TRP A 192 -11.78 10.59 -7.97
CA TRP A 192 -10.55 9.78 -8.02
C TRP A 192 -10.74 8.37 -7.40
N GLY A 193 -11.78 8.19 -6.62
CA GLY A 193 -12.15 6.89 -6.04
C GLY A 193 -12.61 5.89 -7.10
N ILE A 194 -12.79 4.66 -6.68
CA ILE A 194 -13.29 3.59 -7.55
C ILE A 194 -14.82 3.67 -7.61
N SER A 195 -15.37 3.71 -8.79
CA SER A 195 -16.82 3.76 -8.98
C SER A 195 -17.51 2.45 -8.55
N GLU A 196 -18.78 2.52 -8.16
CA GLU A 196 -19.56 1.33 -7.81
C GLU A 196 -19.57 0.25 -8.91
N PRO A 197 -19.76 0.57 -10.22
CA PRO A 197 -19.68 -0.42 -11.29
C PRO A 197 -18.32 -1.11 -11.41
N GLU A 198 -17.23 -0.46 -11.00
CA GLU A 198 -15.90 -1.05 -10.97
C GLU A 198 -15.71 -1.95 -9.75
N LEU A 199 -16.14 -1.50 -8.56
CA LEU A 199 -16.13 -2.31 -7.34
C LEU A 199 -16.94 -3.59 -7.49
N GLN A 200 -18.08 -3.55 -8.21
CA GLN A 200 -18.91 -4.73 -8.49
C GLN A 200 -18.22 -5.76 -9.41
N LYS A 201 -17.17 -5.39 -10.13
CA LYS A 201 -16.39 -6.34 -10.96
C LYS A 201 -15.38 -7.16 -10.15
N ILE A 202 -15.08 -6.77 -8.92
CA ILE A 202 -14.12 -7.48 -8.08
C ILE A 202 -14.67 -8.87 -7.75
N LYS A 203 -13.88 -9.89 -8.07
CA LYS A 203 -14.23 -11.30 -7.84
C LYS A 203 -13.46 -11.91 -6.68
N SER A 204 -12.30 -11.36 -6.38
CA SER A 204 -11.45 -11.80 -5.28
C SER A 204 -12.13 -11.51 -3.94
N PRO A 205 -12.00 -12.37 -2.92
CA PRO A 205 -12.42 -12.03 -1.56
C PRO A 205 -11.72 -10.77 -1.07
N VAL A 206 -12.48 -9.85 -0.47
CA VAL A 206 -11.99 -8.55 0.03
C VAL A 206 -12.28 -8.41 1.51
N LEU A 207 -11.30 -7.95 2.28
CA LEU A 207 -11.44 -7.43 3.63
C LEU A 207 -11.15 -5.93 3.61
N ILE A 208 -12.15 -5.12 3.93
CA ILE A 208 -11.97 -3.68 4.14
C ILE A 208 -11.76 -3.44 5.63
N VAL A 209 -10.71 -2.68 5.95
CA VAL A 209 -10.34 -2.34 7.33
C VAL A 209 -10.41 -0.83 7.52
N ALA A 210 -10.96 -0.39 8.64
CA ALA A 210 -10.96 1.01 9.05
C ALA A 210 -10.72 1.16 10.56
N GLY A 211 -10.23 2.31 10.97
CA GLY A 211 -10.32 2.74 12.37
C GLY A 211 -11.68 3.43 12.61
N ASP A 212 -12.19 3.40 13.84
CA ASP A 212 -13.42 4.12 14.22
C ASP A 212 -13.24 5.65 14.26
N HIS A 213 -12.00 6.13 14.18
CA HIS A 213 -11.59 7.53 14.09
C HIS A 213 -10.75 7.80 12.82
N ASP A 214 -11.01 7.04 11.75
CA ASP A 214 -10.35 7.21 10.46
C ASP A 214 -10.79 8.53 9.77
N VAL A 215 -10.02 8.98 8.78
CA VAL A 215 -10.39 10.12 7.91
C VAL A 215 -11.58 9.77 7.02
N THR A 216 -11.72 8.51 6.64
CA THR A 216 -12.92 7.95 6.01
C THR A 216 -13.86 7.47 7.10
N SER A 217 -15.11 7.94 7.13
CA SER A 217 -16.07 7.55 8.15
C SER A 217 -16.41 6.06 8.09
N VAL A 218 -16.86 5.50 9.23
CA VAL A 218 -17.32 4.10 9.28
C VAL A 218 -18.50 3.87 8.33
N GLU A 219 -19.38 4.86 8.19
CA GLU A 219 -20.53 4.83 7.29
C GLU A 219 -20.10 4.76 5.82
N GLU A 220 -19.11 5.56 5.42
CA GLU A 220 -18.55 5.53 4.08
C GLU A 220 -17.83 4.21 3.82
N THR A 221 -17.02 3.75 4.76
CA THR A 221 -16.36 2.43 4.69
C THR A 221 -17.39 1.31 4.52
N ALA A 222 -18.48 1.32 5.29
CA ALA A 222 -19.56 0.35 5.17
C ALA A 222 -20.30 0.45 3.83
N ARG A 223 -20.37 1.65 3.23
CA ARG A 223 -20.91 1.85 1.87
C ARG A 223 -20.02 1.17 0.84
N ILE A 224 -18.68 1.34 0.91
CA ILE A 224 -17.71 0.67 0.04
C ILE A 224 -17.85 -0.85 0.12
N VAL A 225 -17.93 -1.40 1.33
CA VAL A 225 -18.10 -2.84 1.55
C VAL A 225 -19.35 -3.37 0.85
N ARG A 226 -20.47 -2.63 0.91
CA ARG A 226 -21.73 -3.04 0.23
C ARG A 226 -21.62 -3.02 -1.30
N MET A 227 -20.73 -2.23 -1.86
CA MET A 227 -20.50 -2.15 -3.32
C MET A 227 -19.65 -3.32 -3.84
N ILE A 228 -18.90 -4.02 -2.98
CA ILE A 228 -18.00 -5.12 -3.36
C ILE A 228 -18.69 -6.46 -3.05
N PRO A 229 -18.93 -7.35 -4.03
CA PRO A 229 -19.60 -8.62 -3.78
C PRO A 229 -18.84 -9.48 -2.74
N GLY A 230 -19.51 -9.85 -1.66
CA GLY A 230 -18.96 -10.72 -0.62
C GLY A 230 -17.84 -10.13 0.23
N ALA A 231 -17.60 -8.81 0.17
CA ALA A 231 -16.60 -8.16 1.01
C ALA A 231 -16.95 -8.23 2.50
N ARG A 232 -15.91 -8.32 3.32
CA ARG A 232 -15.99 -8.30 4.79
C ARG A 232 -15.53 -6.93 5.31
N LEU A 233 -16.05 -6.54 6.48
CA LEU A 233 -15.68 -5.30 7.17
C LEU A 233 -15.05 -5.61 8.52
N LEU A 234 -13.92 -4.95 8.80
CA LEU A 234 -13.32 -4.89 10.12
C LEU A 234 -13.18 -3.42 10.55
N VAL A 235 -13.76 -3.06 11.69
CA VAL A 235 -13.56 -1.75 12.30
C VAL A 235 -12.78 -1.92 13.59
N LEU A 236 -11.64 -1.22 13.68
CA LEU A 236 -10.75 -1.25 14.84
C LEU A 236 -11.10 -0.14 15.83
N PRO A 237 -11.39 -0.47 17.10
CA PRO A 237 -11.76 0.53 18.10
C PRO A 237 -10.57 1.41 18.51
N ALA A 238 -10.86 2.67 18.87
CA ALA A 238 -9.89 3.68 19.28
C ALA A 238 -8.68 3.78 18.32
N THR A 239 -8.98 3.72 17.02
CA THR A 239 -7.96 3.67 15.96
C THR A 239 -8.28 4.70 14.88
N ASN A 240 -7.27 5.45 14.48
CA ASN A 240 -7.37 6.40 13.37
C ASN A 240 -6.86 5.76 12.06
N HIS A 241 -6.56 6.57 11.06
CA HIS A 241 -6.09 6.15 9.73
C HIS A 241 -4.87 5.19 9.76
N PHE A 242 -4.04 5.24 10.79
CA PHE A 242 -2.81 4.45 10.92
C PHE A 242 -3.08 3.07 11.55
N THR A 243 -3.91 2.26 10.90
CA THR A 243 -4.40 0.97 11.41
C THR A 243 -3.27 -0.04 11.62
N PHE A 244 -2.42 -0.26 10.62
CA PHE A 244 -1.28 -1.19 10.68
C PHE A 244 -0.23 -0.75 11.69
N GLN A 245 0.09 0.54 11.73
CA GLN A 245 1.12 1.09 12.61
C GLN A 245 0.68 1.13 14.09
N LYS A 246 -0.62 1.26 14.37
CA LYS A 246 -1.12 1.40 15.74
C LYS A 246 -1.73 0.14 16.32
N ARG A 247 -2.13 -0.79 15.49
CA ARG A 247 -2.85 -2.01 15.90
C ARG A 247 -2.29 -3.28 15.27
N ALA A 248 -1.00 -3.30 14.90
CA ALA A 248 -0.34 -4.46 14.32
C ALA A 248 -0.66 -5.76 15.07
N ASN A 249 -0.52 -5.76 16.39
CA ASN A 249 -0.78 -6.92 17.24
C ASN A 249 -2.24 -7.43 17.23
N TRP A 250 -3.21 -6.60 16.82
CA TRP A 250 -4.61 -7.00 16.66
C TRP A 250 -4.92 -7.32 15.20
N LEU A 251 -4.41 -6.47 14.30
CA LEU A 251 -4.75 -6.53 12.89
C LEU A 251 -4.02 -7.64 12.15
N ASP A 252 -2.73 -7.84 12.39
CA ASP A 252 -1.91 -8.80 11.66
C ASP A 252 -2.43 -10.25 11.75
N PRO A 253 -2.85 -10.76 12.93
CA PRO A 253 -3.45 -12.10 13.01
C PRO A 253 -4.75 -12.22 12.20
N ILE A 254 -5.60 -11.18 12.19
CA ILE A 254 -6.87 -11.18 11.43
C ILE A 254 -6.58 -11.14 9.92
N VAL A 255 -5.61 -10.33 9.52
CA VAL A 255 -5.16 -10.25 8.13
C VAL A 255 -4.65 -11.60 7.65
N LEU A 256 -3.74 -12.23 8.39
CA LEU A 256 -3.20 -13.55 8.05
C LEU A 256 -4.28 -14.62 8.00
N ASP A 257 -5.18 -14.67 8.99
CA ASP A 257 -6.31 -15.59 9.01
C ASP A 257 -7.19 -15.43 7.76
N PHE A 258 -7.55 -14.19 7.42
CA PHE A 258 -8.28 -13.90 6.19
C PHE A 258 -7.51 -14.34 4.93
N LEU A 259 -6.20 -14.04 4.85
CA LEU A 259 -5.38 -14.42 3.70
C LEU A 259 -5.19 -15.93 3.62
N ASP A 260 -5.18 -16.66 4.72
CA ASP A 260 -5.09 -18.13 4.75
C ASP A 260 -6.39 -18.83 4.40
N GLY A 261 -7.50 -18.12 4.38
CA GLY A 261 -8.77 -18.61 3.87
C GLY A 261 -9.75 -19.12 4.92
N ASN A 262 -9.54 -18.69 6.14
CA ASN A 262 -10.39 -19.01 7.29
C ASN A 262 -11.56 -18.02 7.49
#